data_fbb8b0c9927e234b499d804cb1073a20
#
_entry.id   fbb8b0c9927e234b499d804cb1073a20
#
_cell.length_a   1.000
_cell.length_b   1.000
_cell.length_c   1.000
_cell.angle_alpha   90.00
_cell.angle_beta   90.00
_cell.angle_gamma   90.00
#
_symmetry.space_group_name_H-M   'P 1'
#
loop_
_entity.id
_entity.type
_entity.pdbx_description
1 polymer ?
#
loop_
_entity_poly.entity_id
_entity_poly.type
_entity_poly.pdbx_seq_one_letter_code
_entity_poly.pdbx_strand_id
1 'polypeptide(L)'
;MKKLENYILENGKVINGEILKVDTFLNHQVDPQIMDSIGEEFYRYFRKYPINKVVTIETSGIAPALMCALRFQVPMVFIKKAIPSTMGEAYCAEVFSFTKNKAYQISISKEFIHKDDHILFIDDFLANGEAFSGVEKICQEAGATIEGVGIVIDKIFQKGHNIIKEKGYDIYSLAMIESLSDDGIVFKKQ
;
A
#
# COMPACT_ATOMS: atom_id res chain seq x y z
N MET A 1 10.69 -6.30 8.19
CA MET A 1 10.12 -7.03 9.36
C MET A 1 10.42 -8.51 9.22
N LYS A 2 11.30 -9.04 10.08
CA LYS A 2 11.81 -10.42 9.94
C LYS A 2 10.70 -11.51 9.97
N LYS A 3 9.68 -11.32 10.82
CA LYS A 3 8.53 -12.23 10.87
C LYS A 3 7.83 -12.35 9.52
N LEU A 4 7.59 -11.22 8.83
CA LEU A 4 6.94 -11.21 7.50
C LEU A 4 7.84 -11.84 6.43
N GLU A 5 9.14 -11.56 6.44
CA GLU A 5 10.09 -12.16 5.49
C GLU A 5 10.11 -13.68 5.59
N ASN A 6 10.19 -14.22 6.82
CA ASN A 6 10.12 -15.66 7.05
C ASN A 6 8.76 -16.22 6.57
N TYR A 7 7.66 -15.52 6.85
CA TYR A 7 6.32 -15.95 6.43
C TYR A 7 6.18 -15.98 4.90
N ILE A 8 6.78 -14.99 4.20
CA ILE A 8 6.84 -14.97 2.73
C ILE A 8 7.65 -16.15 2.20
N LEU A 9 8.80 -16.49 2.81
CA LEU A 9 9.62 -17.62 2.39
C LEU A 9 8.91 -18.98 2.56
N GLU A 10 8.11 -19.12 3.61
CA GLU A 10 7.40 -20.35 3.93
C GLU A 10 6.11 -20.53 3.08
N ASN A 11 5.41 -19.44 2.79
CA ASN A 11 4.05 -19.47 2.23
C ASN A 11 3.92 -18.80 0.86
N GLY A 12 4.93 -18.05 0.43
CA GLY A 12 4.97 -17.41 -0.89
C GLY A 12 5.50 -18.33 -1.98
N LYS A 13 5.18 -18.01 -3.22
CA LYS A 13 5.72 -18.72 -4.40
C LYS A 13 6.22 -17.71 -5.43
N VAL A 14 7.42 -17.95 -5.95
CA VAL A 14 7.92 -17.21 -7.11
C VAL A 14 7.45 -17.92 -8.38
N ILE A 15 6.95 -17.17 -9.33
CA ILE A 15 6.47 -17.66 -10.63
C ILE A 15 7.30 -16.98 -11.71
N ASN A 16 7.93 -17.78 -12.56
CA ASN A 16 8.77 -17.32 -13.68
C ASN A 16 9.86 -16.31 -13.28
N GLY A 17 10.39 -16.41 -12.06
CA GLY A 17 11.42 -15.50 -11.55
C GLY A 17 11.01 -14.04 -11.34
N GLU A 18 9.76 -13.65 -11.61
CA GLU A 18 9.33 -12.24 -11.66
C GLU A 18 8.15 -11.94 -10.74
N ILE A 19 7.25 -12.90 -10.56
CA ILE A 19 5.99 -12.69 -9.82
C ILE A 19 6.09 -13.37 -8.47
N LEU A 20 5.95 -12.59 -7.39
CA LEU A 20 5.75 -13.13 -6.05
C LEU A 20 4.24 -13.29 -5.79
N LYS A 21 3.82 -14.53 -5.59
CA LYS A 21 2.46 -14.91 -5.23
C LYS A 21 2.35 -15.13 -3.73
N VAL A 22 1.48 -14.36 -3.06
CA VAL A 22 1.22 -14.40 -1.61
C VAL A 22 -0.26 -14.60 -1.31
N ASP A 23 -0.95 -15.33 -2.17
CA ASP A 23 -2.40 -15.54 -2.14
C ASP A 23 -2.86 -16.27 -0.88
N THR A 24 -1.97 -17.02 -0.25
CA THR A 24 -2.27 -17.84 0.93
C THR A 24 -2.48 -17.03 2.21
N PHE A 25 -2.07 -15.74 2.24
CA PHE A 25 -2.15 -14.94 3.46
C PHE A 25 -2.42 -13.44 3.26
N LEU A 26 -2.33 -12.92 2.02
CA LEU A 26 -2.48 -11.47 1.78
C LEU A 26 -3.51 -11.17 0.68
N ASN A 27 -3.41 -11.81 -0.51
CA ASN A 27 -4.14 -11.35 -1.70
C ASN A 27 -5.44 -12.11 -1.98
N HIS A 28 -5.60 -13.32 -1.48
CA HIS A 28 -6.81 -14.14 -1.69
C HIS A 28 -7.36 -14.67 -0.36
N GLN A 29 -6.57 -15.44 0.35
CA GLN A 29 -6.80 -15.75 1.76
C GLN A 29 -6.07 -14.71 2.60
N VAL A 30 -6.68 -14.22 3.68
CA VAL A 30 -6.08 -13.27 4.61
C VAL A 30 -5.79 -13.99 5.92
N ASP A 31 -4.54 -14.02 6.35
CA ASP A 31 -4.16 -14.53 7.67
C ASP A 31 -4.25 -13.41 8.71
N PRO A 32 -5.19 -13.47 9.66
CA PRO A 32 -5.40 -12.39 10.61
C PRO A 32 -4.23 -12.17 11.57
N GLN A 33 -3.43 -13.21 11.85
CA GLN A 33 -2.31 -13.09 12.79
C GLN A 33 -1.12 -12.34 12.17
N ILE A 34 -0.83 -12.60 10.89
CA ILE A 34 0.20 -11.82 10.19
C ILE A 34 -0.26 -10.40 9.91
N MET A 35 -1.56 -10.20 9.58
CA MET A 35 -2.14 -8.86 9.38
C MET A 35 -2.11 -8.04 10.67
N ASP A 36 -2.42 -8.63 11.81
CA ASP A 36 -2.30 -7.96 13.12
C ASP A 36 -0.87 -7.49 13.39
N SER A 37 0.11 -8.35 13.12
CA SER A 37 1.54 -8.01 13.26
C SER A 37 1.99 -6.90 12.30
N ILE A 38 1.45 -6.86 11.08
CA ILE A 38 1.68 -5.80 10.09
C ILE A 38 1.10 -4.48 10.58
N GLY A 39 -0.15 -4.48 11.07
CA GLY A 39 -0.79 -3.28 11.60
C GLY A 39 -0.05 -2.70 12.80
N GLU A 40 0.43 -3.55 13.71
CA GLU A 40 1.22 -3.14 14.87
C GLU A 40 2.56 -2.52 14.45
N GLU A 41 3.25 -3.09 13.45
CA GLU A 41 4.55 -2.60 13.02
C GLU A 41 4.44 -1.23 12.33
N PHE A 42 3.41 -1.02 11.49
CA PHE A 42 3.11 0.28 10.91
C PHE A 42 2.75 1.31 11.98
N TYR A 43 1.91 0.94 12.94
CA TYR A 43 1.57 1.83 14.05
C TYR A 43 2.82 2.26 14.83
N ARG A 44 3.70 1.33 15.21
CA ARG A 44 4.93 1.63 15.94
C ARG A 44 5.82 2.63 15.21
N TYR A 45 5.92 2.52 13.90
CA TYR A 45 6.74 3.41 13.09
C TYR A 45 6.10 4.79 12.91
N PHE A 46 4.82 4.84 12.54
CA PHE A 46 4.14 6.07 12.13
C PHE A 46 3.42 6.81 13.27
N ARG A 47 3.34 6.28 14.49
CA ARG A 47 2.66 6.95 15.64
C ARG A 47 3.24 8.31 16.03
N LYS A 48 4.39 8.68 15.48
CA LYS A 48 5.02 9.99 15.65
C LYS A 48 4.34 11.10 14.82
N TYR A 49 3.51 10.74 13.85
CA TYR A 49 2.78 11.65 12.99
C TYR A 49 1.33 11.83 13.47
N PRO A 50 0.70 12.97 13.16
CA PRO A 50 -0.68 13.26 13.57
C PRO A 50 -1.72 12.57 12.66
N ILE A 51 -1.56 11.26 12.44
CA ILE A 51 -2.43 10.49 11.54
C ILE A 51 -3.86 10.50 12.06
N ASN A 52 -4.81 10.95 11.24
CA ASN A 52 -6.25 10.91 11.54
C ASN A 52 -7.04 10.07 10.53
N LYS A 53 -6.37 9.54 9.48
CA LYS A 53 -7.01 8.69 8.47
C LYS A 53 -5.99 7.74 7.83
N VAL A 54 -6.37 6.47 7.64
CA VAL A 54 -5.60 5.52 6.84
C VAL A 54 -6.28 5.36 5.48
N VAL A 55 -5.49 5.42 4.42
CA VAL A 55 -5.98 5.29 3.04
C VAL A 55 -5.24 4.17 2.33
N THR A 56 -5.96 3.42 1.49
CA THR A 56 -5.41 2.38 0.61
C THR A 56 -6.12 2.38 -0.73
N ILE A 57 -5.69 1.51 -1.65
CA ILE A 57 -6.43 1.19 -2.87
C ILE A 57 -6.95 -0.25 -2.78
N GLU A 58 -8.20 -0.50 -3.23
CA GLU A 58 -8.71 -1.86 -3.34
C GLU A 58 -7.83 -2.69 -4.28
N THR A 59 -7.64 -4.00 -4.02
CA THR A 59 -8.33 -4.82 -3.04
C THR A 59 -7.39 -5.24 -1.92
N SER A 60 -6.16 -5.68 -2.22
CA SER A 60 -5.27 -6.40 -1.30
C SER A 60 -4.69 -5.51 -0.18
N GLY A 61 -4.59 -4.20 -0.41
CA GLY A 61 -4.20 -3.23 0.61
C GLY A 61 -5.21 -3.05 1.75
N ILE A 62 -6.47 -3.49 1.57
CA ILE A 62 -7.55 -3.26 2.55
C ILE A 62 -7.25 -3.95 3.89
N ALA A 63 -6.82 -5.21 3.87
CA ALA A 63 -6.58 -5.95 5.10
C ALA A 63 -5.47 -5.33 5.97
N PRO A 64 -4.25 -5.07 5.47
CA PRO A 64 -3.21 -4.43 6.26
C PRO A 64 -3.57 -2.99 6.67
N ALA A 65 -4.26 -2.22 5.81
CA ALA A 65 -4.70 -0.87 6.12
C ALA A 65 -5.73 -0.86 7.26
N LEU A 66 -6.68 -1.80 7.27
CA LEU A 66 -7.67 -1.94 8.34
C LEU A 66 -7.02 -2.24 9.69
N MET A 67 -6.04 -3.15 9.72
CA MET A 67 -5.33 -3.47 10.97
C MET A 67 -4.49 -2.30 11.47
N CYS A 68 -3.90 -1.53 10.55
CA CYS A 68 -3.19 -0.30 10.89
C CYS A 68 -4.15 0.76 11.45
N ALA A 69 -5.27 1.01 10.79
CA ALA A 69 -6.29 1.96 11.23
C ALA A 69 -6.88 1.61 12.61
N LEU A 70 -7.07 0.31 12.88
CA LEU A 70 -7.50 -0.19 14.19
C LEU A 70 -6.51 0.21 15.29
N ARG A 71 -5.19 0.14 15.04
CA ARG A 71 -4.15 0.54 16.01
C ARG A 71 -4.11 2.05 16.22
N PHE A 72 -4.31 2.85 15.17
CA PHE A 72 -4.44 4.30 15.27
C PHE A 72 -5.77 4.77 15.84
N GLN A 73 -6.80 3.91 15.88
CA GLN A 73 -8.18 4.24 16.24
C GLN A 73 -8.77 5.35 15.34
N VAL A 74 -8.49 5.28 14.05
CA VAL A 74 -8.95 6.24 13.04
C VAL A 74 -9.71 5.53 11.92
N PRO A 75 -10.54 6.24 11.14
CA PRO A 75 -11.18 5.67 9.96
C PRO A 75 -10.16 5.17 8.94
N MET A 76 -10.52 4.07 8.25
CA MET A 76 -9.84 3.60 7.06
C MET A 76 -10.75 3.80 5.85
N VAL A 77 -10.20 4.34 4.78
CA VAL A 77 -10.90 4.55 3.51
C VAL A 77 -10.13 3.87 2.39
N PHE A 78 -10.84 3.16 1.51
CA PHE A 78 -10.21 2.59 0.33
C PHE A 78 -10.71 3.26 -0.95
N ILE A 79 -9.76 3.60 -1.81
CA ILE A 79 -9.97 4.17 -3.13
C ILE A 79 -10.38 3.03 -4.07
N LYS A 80 -11.39 3.25 -4.89
CA LYS A 80 -11.94 2.24 -5.81
C LYS A 80 -11.26 2.29 -7.17
N LYS A 81 -11.09 1.12 -7.80
CA LYS A 81 -10.55 0.97 -9.17
C LYS A 81 -11.61 1.17 -10.26
N ALA A 82 -12.68 1.86 -9.95
CA ALA A 82 -13.75 2.26 -10.86
C ALA A 82 -14.52 3.43 -10.25
N ILE A 83 -15.36 4.10 -11.04
CA ILE A 83 -16.34 5.06 -10.52
C ILE A 83 -17.66 4.29 -10.38
N PRO A 84 -18.12 3.95 -9.16
CA PRO A 84 -19.43 3.34 -8.98
C PRO A 84 -20.56 4.30 -9.41
N SER A 85 -21.60 3.78 -10.02
CA SER A 85 -22.76 4.57 -10.44
C SER A 85 -23.48 5.26 -9.27
N THR A 86 -23.26 4.78 -8.05
CA THR A 86 -23.81 5.34 -6.82
C THR A 86 -22.92 6.40 -6.17
N MET A 87 -21.74 6.68 -6.74
CA MET A 87 -20.83 7.69 -6.21
C MET A 87 -21.29 9.07 -6.67
N GLY A 88 -21.51 9.97 -5.73
CA GLY A 88 -21.77 11.38 -5.98
C GLY A 88 -20.53 12.12 -6.53
N GLU A 89 -20.26 13.32 -6.01
CA GLU A 89 -19.02 14.02 -6.36
C GLU A 89 -17.78 13.22 -5.90
N ALA A 90 -16.82 13.06 -6.79
CA ALA A 90 -15.64 12.24 -6.55
C ALA A 90 -14.34 12.95 -6.97
N TYR A 91 -13.28 12.66 -6.25
CA TYR A 91 -11.92 12.84 -6.74
C TYR A 91 -11.54 11.63 -7.58
N CYS A 92 -10.89 11.87 -8.72
CA CYS A 92 -10.50 10.82 -9.65
C CYS A 92 -9.05 11.02 -10.10
N ALA A 93 -8.35 9.91 -10.32
CA ALA A 93 -7.03 9.92 -10.95
C ALA A 93 -6.90 8.75 -11.93
N GLU A 94 -6.19 8.99 -13.03
CA GLU A 94 -5.78 7.93 -13.93
C GLU A 94 -4.46 7.31 -13.44
N VAL A 95 -4.41 5.99 -13.41
CA VAL A 95 -3.26 5.19 -13.03
C VAL A 95 -2.96 4.20 -14.14
N PHE A 96 -1.69 4.08 -14.51
CA PHE A 96 -1.26 3.12 -15.52
C PHE A 96 -0.75 1.83 -14.85
N SER A 97 -1.33 0.68 -15.19
CA SER A 97 -0.84 -0.61 -14.74
C SER A 97 0.15 -1.19 -15.74
N PHE A 98 1.43 -1.20 -15.42
CA PHE A 98 2.45 -1.83 -16.27
C PHE A 98 2.24 -3.34 -16.38
N THR A 99 1.79 -4.01 -15.31
CA THR A 99 1.52 -5.45 -15.32
C THR A 99 0.42 -5.84 -16.30
N LYS A 100 -0.61 -4.98 -16.43
CA LYS A 100 -1.74 -5.19 -17.35
C LYS A 100 -1.62 -4.41 -18.64
N ASN A 101 -0.57 -3.58 -18.78
CA ASN A 101 -0.36 -2.63 -19.88
C ASN A 101 -1.64 -1.82 -20.22
N LYS A 102 -2.32 -1.33 -19.19
CA LYS A 102 -3.61 -0.63 -19.34
C LYS A 102 -3.76 0.48 -18.31
N ALA A 103 -4.26 1.64 -18.77
CA ALA A 103 -4.73 2.69 -17.87
C ALA A 103 -6.06 2.28 -17.23
N TYR A 104 -6.25 2.64 -15.97
CA TYR A 104 -7.50 2.52 -15.25
C TYR A 104 -7.70 3.75 -14.36
N GLN A 105 -8.95 4.02 -14.05
CA GLN A 105 -9.30 5.14 -13.19
C GLN A 105 -9.49 4.67 -11.75
N ILE A 106 -8.95 5.43 -10.82
CA ILE A 106 -9.24 5.28 -9.40
C ILE A 106 -10.11 6.45 -8.94
N SER A 107 -10.98 6.22 -7.99
CA SER A 107 -11.94 7.22 -7.52
C SER A 107 -12.28 7.06 -6.03
N ILE A 108 -12.62 8.19 -5.40
CA ILE A 108 -13.12 8.24 -4.03
C ILE A 108 -14.13 9.37 -3.92
N SER A 109 -15.23 9.17 -3.18
CA SER A 109 -16.18 10.23 -2.89
C SER A 109 -15.52 11.36 -2.10
N LYS A 110 -15.84 12.60 -2.45
CA LYS A 110 -15.37 13.80 -1.74
C LYS A 110 -15.81 13.83 -0.27
N GLU A 111 -16.82 13.06 0.09
CA GLU A 111 -17.27 12.91 1.48
C GLU A 111 -16.25 12.25 2.42
N PHE A 112 -15.23 11.56 1.87
CA PHE A 112 -14.31 10.74 2.67
C PHE A 112 -12.88 11.25 2.73
N ILE A 113 -12.51 12.25 1.92
CA ILE A 113 -11.19 12.92 2.02
C ILE A 113 -11.38 14.44 2.03
N HIS A 114 -10.77 15.10 3.01
CA HIS A 114 -10.91 16.53 3.26
C HIS A 114 -9.54 17.18 3.48
N LYS A 115 -9.49 18.52 3.38
CA LYS A 115 -8.26 19.32 3.52
C LYS A 115 -7.54 19.17 4.86
N ASP A 116 -8.27 18.82 5.92
CA ASP A 116 -7.69 18.67 7.27
C ASP A 116 -7.31 17.21 7.58
N ASP A 117 -7.33 16.33 6.57
CA ASP A 117 -6.92 14.95 6.74
C ASP A 117 -5.40 14.81 6.72
N HIS A 118 -4.89 14.13 7.73
CA HIS A 118 -3.51 13.68 7.88
C HIS A 118 -3.46 12.18 7.59
N ILE A 119 -3.06 11.85 6.38
CA ILE A 119 -3.23 10.52 5.78
C ILE A 119 -1.97 9.67 5.94
N LEU A 120 -2.15 8.44 6.40
CA LEU A 120 -1.20 7.36 6.20
C LEU A 120 -1.67 6.49 5.04
N PHE A 121 -0.91 6.45 3.96
CA PHE A 121 -1.18 5.56 2.84
C PHE A 121 -0.55 4.18 3.12
N ILE A 122 -1.35 3.11 3.02
CA ILE A 122 -0.89 1.72 3.17
C ILE A 122 -1.20 0.95 1.89
N ASP A 123 -0.23 0.18 1.39
CA ASP A 123 -0.46 -0.71 0.24
C ASP A 123 0.21 -2.08 0.44
N ASP A 124 -0.29 -3.09 -0.27
CA ASP A 124 0.23 -4.46 -0.20
C ASP A 124 1.57 -4.61 -0.93
N PHE A 125 1.67 -4.08 -2.14
CA PHE A 125 2.88 -4.14 -2.97
C PHE A 125 3.28 -2.76 -3.49
N LEU A 126 4.58 -2.50 -3.46
CA LEU A 126 5.18 -1.40 -4.21
C LEU A 126 6.06 -1.95 -5.33
N ALA A 127 5.74 -1.53 -6.54
CA ALA A 127 6.49 -1.83 -7.76
C ALA A 127 7.08 -0.54 -8.35
N ASN A 128 6.42 0.06 -9.33
CA ASN A 128 6.88 1.29 -9.96
C ASN A 128 6.29 2.58 -9.34
N GLY A 129 5.31 2.47 -8.43
CA GLY A 129 4.75 3.61 -7.68
C GLY A 129 3.54 4.30 -8.34
N GLU A 130 2.95 3.72 -9.38
CA GLU A 130 1.82 4.31 -10.08
C GLU A 130 0.58 4.45 -9.18
N ALA A 131 0.30 3.44 -8.37
CA ALA A 131 -0.80 3.46 -7.41
C ALA A 131 -0.67 4.64 -6.44
N PHE A 132 0.52 4.79 -5.83
CA PHE A 132 0.81 5.93 -4.96
C PHE A 132 0.65 7.27 -5.69
N SER A 133 1.16 7.39 -6.92
CA SER A 133 1.04 8.64 -7.70
C SER A 133 -0.42 9.03 -7.96
N GLY A 134 -1.31 8.06 -8.13
CA GLY A 134 -2.75 8.31 -8.23
C GLY A 134 -3.36 8.80 -6.92
N VAL A 135 -2.99 8.18 -5.80
CA VAL A 135 -3.43 8.61 -4.45
C VAL A 135 -2.92 10.00 -4.12
N GLU A 136 -1.66 10.28 -4.43
CA GLU A 136 -1.04 11.60 -4.24
C GLU A 136 -1.83 12.70 -4.95
N LYS A 137 -2.22 12.48 -6.22
CA LYS A 137 -3.05 13.44 -6.98
C LYS A 137 -4.40 13.69 -6.31
N ILE A 138 -5.06 12.63 -5.86
CA ILE A 138 -6.35 12.72 -5.15
C ILE A 138 -6.19 13.52 -3.86
N CYS A 139 -5.16 13.24 -3.05
CA CYS A 139 -4.91 13.96 -1.81
C CYS A 139 -4.57 15.43 -2.06
N GLN A 140 -3.77 15.74 -3.10
CA GLN A 140 -3.46 17.11 -3.50
C GLN A 140 -4.73 17.88 -3.92
N GLU A 141 -5.61 17.27 -4.71
CA GLU A 141 -6.87 17.88 -5.13
C GLU A 141 -7.82 18.11 -3.94
N ALA A 142 -7.84 17.20 -2.97
CA ALA A 142 -8.61 17.33 -1.74
C ALA A 142 -8.00 18.34 -0.74
N GLY A 143 -6.73 18.72 -0.92
CA GLY A 143 -5.97 19.53 0.04
C GLY A 143 -5.52 18.77 1.29
N ALA A 144 -5.56 17.42 1.26
CA ALA A 144 -5.14 16.56 2.34
C ALA A 144 -3.62 16.37 2.38
N THR A 145 -3.07 16.10 3.55
CA THR A 145 -1.63 15.87 3.75
C THR A 145 -1.34 14.38 3.86
N ILE A 146 -0.40 13.87 3.06
CA ILE A 146 0.13 12.52 3.22
C ILE A 146 1.33 12.59 4.18
N GLU A 147 1.17 12.03 5.38
CA GLU A 147 2.19 12.03 6.44
C GLU A 147 3.21 10.89 6.28
N GLY A 148 2.81 9.82 5.63
CA GLY A 148 3.68 8.67 5.41
C GLY A 148 3.11 7.64 4.47
N VAL A 149 3.99 6.73 4.04
CA VAL A 149 3.69 5.63 3.12
C VAL A 149 4.18 4.32 3.72
N GLY A 150 3.26 3.43 4.05
CA GLY A 150 3.54 2.09 4.56
C GLY A 150 3.33 1.03 3.48
N ILE A 151 4.36 0.22 3.22
CA ILE A 151 4.33 -0.83 2.21
C ILE A 151 4.59 -2.19 2.84
N VAL A 152 3.71 -3.15 2.58
CA VAL A 152 3.89 -4.51 3.12
C VAL A 152 5.07 -5.21 2.41
N ILE A 153 5.05 -5.25 1.08
CA ILE A 153 6.09 -5.89 0.24
C ILE A 153 6.57 -4.88 -0.80
N ASP A 154 7.83 -4.50 -0.70
CA ASP A 154 8.46 -3.50 -1.55
C ASP A 154 9.49 -4.16 -2.48
N LYS A 155 9.26 -4.10 -3.78
CA LYS A 155 10.20 -4.56 -4.81
C LYS A 155 11.21 -3.44 -5.11
N ILE A 156 12.21 -3.27 -4.22
CA ILE A 156 13.16 -2.14 -4.29
C ILE A 156 14.08 -2.17 -5.52
N PHE A 157 14.10 -3.27 -6.27
CA PHE A 157 14.74 -3.34 -7.59
C PHE A 157 13.92 -2.61 -8.68
N GLN A 158 12.70 -2.19 -8.38
CA GLN A 158 11.87 -1.32 -9.21
C GLN A 158 11.92 0.12 -8.67
N LYS A 159 11.44 1.08 -9.46
CA LYS A 159 11.67 2.50 -9.20
C LYS A 159 10.77 3.15 -8.15
N GLY A 160 9.66 2.51 -7.76
CA GLY A 160 8.63 3.11 -6.91
C GLY A 160 9.14 3.62 -5.57
N HIS A 161 9.98 2.84 -4.89
CA HIS A 161 10.59 3.23 -3.62
C HIS A 161 11.36 4.57 -3.73
N ASN A 162 12.23 4.65 -4.73
CA ASN A 162 13.06 5.84 -4.94
C ASN A 162 12.20 7.05 -5.32
N ILE A 163 11.20 6.88 -6.19
CA ILE A 163 10.28 7.96 -6.59
C ILE A 163 9.57 8.56 -5.35
N ILE A 164 9.05 7.71 -4.46
CA ILE A 164 8.34 8.17 -3.26
C ILE A 164 9.30 8.91 -2.33
N LYS A 165 10.51 8.38 -2.14
CA LYS A 165 11.53 8.98 -1.29
C LYS A 165 12.06 10.32 -1.84
N GLU A 166 12.29 10.42 -3.16
CA GLU A 166 12.74 11.65 -3.83
C GLU A 166 11.70 12.76 -3.76
N LYS A 167 10.40 12.41 -3.67
CA LYS A 167 9.31 13.36 -3.41
C LYS A 167 9.26 13.85 -1.96
N GLY A 168 10.10 13.32 -1.06
CA GLY A 168 10.20 13.74 0.34
C GLY A 168 9.25 13.03 1.30
N TYR A 169 8.53 11.98 0.87
CA TYR A 169 7.67 11.22 1.76
C TYR A 169 8.47 10.24 2.64
N ASP A 170 8.05 10.11 3.90
CA ASP A 170 8.55 9.06 4.79
C ASP A 170 7.92 7.72 4.38
N ILE A 171 8.73 6.85 3.78
CA ILE A 171 8.32 5.52 3.34
C ILE A 171 8.90 4.45 4.26
N TYR A 172 8.03 3.58 4.77
CA TYR A 172 8.42 2.43 5.58
C TYR A 172 7.89 1.13 4.98
N SER A 173 8.82 0.26 4.58
CA SER A 173 8.53 -1.03 3.93
C SER A 173 8.88 -2.18 4.86
N LEU A 174 7.93 -3.12 5.07
CA LEU A 174 8.09 -4.23 6.01
C LEU A 174 8.95 -5.36 5.47
N ALA A 175 8.82 -5.68 4.19
CA ALA A 175 9.66 -6.65 3.48
C ALA A 175 10.19 -6.02 2.19
N MET A 176 11.49 -5.73 2.16
CA MET A 176 12.15 -5.15 1.00
C MET A 176 12.84 -6.24 0.21
N ILE A 177 12.40 -6.46 -1.04
CA ILE A 177 12.94 -7.46 -1.95
C ILE A 177 13.97 -6.81 -2.87
N GLU A 178 15.21 -7.28 -2.82
CA GLU A 178 16.31 -6.86 -3.71
C GLU A 178 16.27 -7.58 -5.06
N SER A 179 15.89 -8.86 -5.04
CA SER A 179 15.75 -9.63 -6.29
C SER A 179 14.77 -10.78 -6.12
N LEU A 180 14.15 -11.14 -7.25
CA LEU A 180 13.34 -12.34 -7.44
C LEU A 180 13.95 -13.15 -8.58
N SER A 181 14.04 -14.47 -8.38
CA SER A 181 14.46 -15.42 -9.41
C SER A 181 13.80 -16.76 -9.18
N ASP A 182 13.95 -17.71 -10.09
CA ASP A 182 13.48 -19.08 -9.89
C ASP A 182 14.21 -19.79 -8.73
N ASP A 183 15.40 -19.31 -8.34
CA ASP A 183 16.17 -19.81 -7.20
C ASP A 183 15.65 -19.24 -5.85
N GLY A 184 14.76 -18.22 -5.86
CA GLY A 184 14.14 -17.69 -4.65
C GLY A 184 14.08 -16.18 -4.54
N ILE A 185 13.95 -15.71 -3.30
CA ILE A 185 13.75 -14.32 -2.91
C ILE A 185 14.96 -13.84 -2.11
N VAL A 186 15.54 -12.71 -2.50
CA VAL A 186 16.57 -12.03 -1.72
C VAL A 186 15.98 -10.78 -1.09
N PHE A 187 15.98 -10.73 0.23
CA PHE A 187 15.56 -9.54 0.99
C PHE A 187 16.76 -8.65 1.32
N LYS A 188 16.53 -7.34 1.29
CA LYS A 188 17.49 -6.35 1.77
C LYS A 188 17.74 -6.57 3.27
N LYS A 189 18.99 -6.67 3.67
CA LYS A 189 19.38 -6.69 5.08
C LYS A 189 19.03 -5.34 5.71
N GLN A 190 18.19 -5.36 6.73
CA GLN A 190 17.84 -4.20 7.57
C GLN A 190 18.83 -4.08 8.72
#